data_b0d9351bda0078bad29ba0bf25041a93
#
_entry.id   b0d9351bda0078bad29ba0bf25041a93
#
_cell.length_a   1.000
_cell.length_b   1.000
_cell.length_c   1.000
_cell.angle_alpha   90.00
_cell.angle_beta   90.00
_cell.angle_gamma   90.00
#
_symmetry.space_group_name_H-M   'P 1'
#
loop_
_entity.id
_entity.type
_entity.pdbx_description
1 polymer ?
#
loop_
_entity_poly.entity_id
_entity_poly.type
_entity_poly.pdbx_seq_one_letter_code
_entity_poly.pdbx_strand_id
1 'polypeptide(L)'
;RPSELKAEERWLKNRNYDNIRGLIGQKSGGAPCYMDVHEKYHGPHGLVAGTTGSGKSETLQTYMLSLAINYSPDDIGFFIIDYKGGGMAHLFDGLPHMIGQISNLSGNQVYRAMVSIKSENRRRQRLFTEHGVNNINNYTKLYKNKEASEPIPHLFIIIDEFAELKREEPDFMKELISVAQVGRSLGVHLILATQKPSGTVDD
;
A
#
# COMPACT_ATOMS: atom_id res chain seq x y z
N ARG A 1 -2.01 2.15 -25.65
CA ARG A 1 -1.26 0.89 -25.67
C ARG A 1 -0.26 0.88 -24.50
N PRO A 2 0.14 -0.28 -23.95
CA PRO A 2 1.13 -0.32 -22.84
C PRO A 2 2.41 0.48 -23.13
N SER A 3 2.90 0.43 -24.37
CA SER A 3 4.07 1.21 -24.83
C SER A 3 3.89 2.73 -24.76
N GLU A 4 2.66 3.23 -24.73
CA GLU A 4 2.34 4.66 -24.63
C GLU A 4 2.36 5.16 -23.17
N LEU A 5 2.31 4.25 -22.20
CA LEU A 5 2.31 4.59 -20.78
C LEU A 5 3.66 5.13 -20.29
N LYS A 6 4.76 4.77 -20.97
CA LYS A 6 6.13 5.25 -20.66
C LYS A 6 6.48 5.12 -19.17
N ALA A 7 6.21 3.93 -18.60
CA ALA A 7 6.39 3.70 -17.18
C ALA A 7 7.83 3.99 -16.72
N GLU A 8 8.83 3.51 -17.44
CA GLU A 8 10.25 3.71 -17.09
C GLU A 8 10.63 5.20 -17.05
N GLU A 9 10.14 6.01 -18.01
CA GLU A 9 10.37 7.46 -18.00
C GLU A 9 9.72 8.12 -16.78
N ARG A 10 8.54 7.64 -16.38
CA ARG A 10 7.82 8.13 -15.19
C ARG A 10 8.54 7.75 -13.91
N TRP A 11 9.05 6.53 -13.82
CA TRP A 11 9.82 6.05 -12.67
C TRP A 11 11.09 6.88 -12.42
N LEU A 12 11.77 7.30 -13.49
CA LEU A 12 12.94 8.16 -13.38
C LEU A 12 12.61 9.59 -12.97
N LYS A 13 11.42 10.08 -13.32
CA LYS A 13 11.00 11.47 -13.09
C LYS A 13 10.30 11.66 -11.75
N ASN A 14 9.46 10.72 -11.35
CA ASN A 14 8.63 10.85 -10.16
C ASN A 14 9.44 10.58 -8.89
N ARG A 15 9.12 11.30 -7.83
CA ARG A 15 9.77 11.25 -6.53
C ARG A 15 8.73 10.98 -5.45
N ASN A 16 8.78 9.79 -4.86
CA ASN A 16 7.83 9.37 -3.84
C ASN A 16 7.93 10.17 -2.53
N TYR A 17 9.04 10.85 -2.30
CA TYR A 17 9.20 11.74 -1.14
C TYR A 17 8.54 13.12 -1.32
N ASP A 18 8.11 13.47 -2.53
CA ASP A 18 7.38 14.70 -2.82
C ASP A 18 5.87 14.46 -2.85
N ASN A 19 5.42 13.37 -3.47
CA ASN A 19 4.04 12.94 -3.56
C ASN A 19 3.94 11.44 -3.86
N ILE A 20 2.81 10.83 -3.51
CA ILE A 20 2.47 9.44 -3.83
C ILE A 20 1.02 9.44 -4.28
N ARG A 21 0.78 9.80 -5.54
CA ARG A 21 -0.58 9.95 -6.06
C ARG A 21 -0.92 8.94 -7.16
N GLY A 22 -2.03 8.27 -6.97
CA GLY A 22 -2.66 7.41 -7.96
C GLY A 22 -3.92 8.03 -8.53
N LEU A 23 -4.13 7.87 -9.82
CA LEU A 23 -5.36 8.27 -10.49
C LEU A 23 -6.50 7.34 -10.04
N ILE A 24 -7.63 7.91 -9.63
CA ILE A 24 -8.83 7.17 -9.25
C ILE A 24 -10.04 7.46 -10.16
N GLY A 25 -9.96 8.46 -11.02
CA GLY A 25 -11.05 8.81 -11.92
C GLY A 25 -10.96 10.23 -12.47
N GLN A 26 -12.09 10.76 -12.88
CA GLN A 26 -12.22 12.13 -13.37
C GLN A 26 -13.23 12.91 -12.55
N LYS A 27 -12.95 14.19 -12.37
CA LYS A 27 -13.88 15.16 -11.82
C LYS A 27 -14.88 15.63 -12.85
N SER A 28 -15.98 16.25 -12.41
CA SER A 28 -16.88 17.01 -13.29
C SER A 28 -16.05 17.99 -14.14
N GLY A 29 -16.25 17.98 -15.45
CA GLY A 29 -15.44 18.79 -16.37
C GLY A 29 -14.19 18.11 -16.94
N GLY A 30 -13.99 16.79 -16.66
CA GLY A 30 -12.96 15.97 -17.29
C GLY A 30 -11.57 16.05 -16.68
N ALA A 31 -11.35 16.86 -15.63
CA ALA A 31 -10.08 16.92 -14.95
C ALA A 31 -9.78 15.61 -14.18
N PRO A 32 -8.51 15.11 -14.19
CA PRO A 32 -8.17 13.90 -13.47
C PRO A 32 -8.35 14.06 -11.95
N CYS A 33 -8.83 12.99 -11.30
CA CYS A 33 -8.96 12.91 -9.86
C CYS A 33 -7.91 11.97 -9.29
N TYR A 34 -7.07 12.47 -8.38
CA TYR A 34 -6.00 11.71 -7.76
C TYR A 34 -6.23 11.50 -6.26
N MET A 35 -5.80 10.37 -5.78
CA MET A 35 -5.60 10.10 -4.35
C MET A 35 -4.11 10.12 -4.05
N ASP A 36 -3.69 10.96 -3.12
CA ASP A 36 -2.29 11.10 -2.71
C ASP A 36 -2.14 10.71 -1.23
N VAL A 37 -1.50 9.59 -0.98
CA VAL A 37 -1.28 9.08 0.39
C VAL A 37 -0.01 9.59 1.04
N HIS A 38 0.68 10.54 0.41
CA HIS A 38 1.76 11.24 1.07
C HIS A 38 1.22 12.04 2.26
N GLU A 39 1.97 12.05 3.37
CA GLU A 39 1.55 12.67 4.64
C GLU A 39 1.14 14.14 4.53
N LYS A 40 1.66 14.86 3.52
CA LYS A 40 1.37 16.27 3.26
C LYS A 40 0.00 16.51 2.59
N TYR A 41 -0.66 15.45 2.13
CA TYR A 41 -1.89 15.54 1.35
C TYR A 41 -3.06 14.84 2.04
N HIS A 42 -3.48 13.66 1.52
CA HIS A 42 -4.68 12.98 2.04
C HIS A 42 -4.40 12.07 3.25
N GLY A 43 -3.13 11.96 3.64
CA GLY A 43 -2.72 11.14 4.77
C GLY A 43 -2.31 9.73 4.38
N PRO A 44 -1.64 8.99 5.30
CA PRO A 44 -0.93 7.76 4.96
C PRO A 44 -1.84 6.55 4.73
N HIS A 45 -3.10 6.58 5.18
CA HIS A 45 -4.03 5.45 5.15
C HIS A 45 -5.32 5.79 4.43
N GLY A 46 -5.99 4.78 3.90
CA GLY A 46 -7.24 4.93 3.16
C GLY A 46 -8.29 3.90 3.54
N LEU A 47 -9.55 4.32 3.49
CA LEU A 47 -10.73 3.46 3.62
C LEU A 47 -11.54 3.53 2.33
N VAL A 48 -11.85 2.37 1.75
CA VAL A 48 -12.70 2.24 0.57
C VAL A 48 -13.94 1.44 0.95
N ALA A 49 -15.09 2.10 0.95
CA ALA A 49 -16.36 1.48 1.28
C ALA A 49 -17.29 1.47 0.08
N GLY A 50 -17.99 0.36 -0.13
CA GLY A 50 -18.95 0.22 -1.20
C GLY A 50 -19.60 -1.15 -1.20
N THR A 51 -20.88 -1.21 -1.54
CA THR A 51 -21.64 -2.47 -1.67
C THR A 51 -21.12 -3.33 -2.84
N THR A 52 -21.52 -4.58 -2.87
CA THR A 52 -21.24 -5.47 -4.01
C THR A 52 -21.71 -4.82 -5.31
N GLY A 53 -20.85 -4.83 -6.32
CA GLY A 53 -21.15 -4.21 -7.62
C GLY A 53 -21.00 -2.69 -7.70
N SER A 54 -20.53 -2.03 -6.62
CA SER A 54 -20.30 -0.58 -6.60
C SER A 54 -19.03 -0.12 -7.33
N GLY A 55 -18.22 -1.04 -7.82
CA GLY A 55 -16.93 -0.72 -8.44
C GLY A 55 -15.76 -0.57 -7.48
N LYS A 56 -15.89 -1.04 -6.22
CA LYS A 56 -14.83 -0.96 -5.19
C LYS A 56 -13.53 -1.63 -5.65
N SER A 57 -13.61 -2.86 -6.14
CA SER A 57 -12.44 -3.62 -6.60
C SER A 57 -11.80 -2.99 -7.83
N GLU A 58 -12.58 -2.50 -8.77
CA GLU A 58 -12.11 -1.78 -9.95
C GLU A 58 -11.41 -0.47 -9.59
N THR A 59 -11.92 0.24 -8.58
CA THR A 59 -11.29 1.46 -8.07
C THR A 59 -9.93 1.16 -7.44
N LEU A 60 -9.83 0.11 -6.62
CA LEU A 60 -8.56 -0.33 -6.04
C LEU A 60 -7.56 -0.76 -7.10
N GLN A 61 -8.00 -1.54 -8.09
CA GLN A 61 -7.16 -1.97 -9.21
C GLN A 61 -6.64 -0.77 -10.01
N THR A 62 -7.51 0.17 -10.35
CA THR A 62 -7.14 1.40 -11.05
C THR A 62 -6.11 2.20 -10.27
N TYR A 63 -6.32 2.33 -8.96
CA TYR A 63 -5.39 3.03 -8.07
C TYR A 63 -4.03 2.35 -8.02
N MET A 64 -3.97 1.03 -7.81
CA MET A 64 -2.74 0.26 -7.77
C MET A 64 -1.98 0.31 -9.10
N LEU A 65 -2.67 0.12 -10.21
CA LEU A 65 -2.07 0.23 -11.55
C LEU A 65 -1.53 1.62 -11.82
N SER A 66 -2.26 2.66 -11.43
CA SER A 66 -1.79 4.03 -11.57
C SER A 66 -0.51 4.29 -10.77
N LEU A 67 -0.44 3.78 -9.53
CA LEU A 67 0.79 3.86 -8.72
C LEU A 67 1.94 3.11 -9.38
N ALA A 68 1.71 1.88 -9.85
CA ALA A 68 2.74 1.06 -10.47
C ALA A 68 3.28 1.64 -11.78
N ILE A 69 2.43 2.33 -12.57
CA ILE A 69 2.85 3.02 -13.78
C ILE A 69 3.69 4.26 -13.45
N ASN A 70 3.40 4.95 -12.36
CA ASN A 70 4.04 6.22 -12.03
C ASN A 70 5.30 6.07 -11.16
N TYR A 71 5.42 5.01 -10.37
CA TYR A 71 6.54 4.79 -9.44
C TYR A 71 7.16 3.41 -9.64
N SER A 72 8.49 3.33 -9.47
CA SER A 72 9.23 2.08 -9.62
C SER A 72 8.98 1.08 -8.49
N PRO A 73 9.32 -0.21 -8.66
CA PRO A 73 9.30 -1.19 -7.57
C PRO A 73 10.21 -0.85 -6.40
N ASP A 74 11.26 -0.05 -6.62
CA ASP A 74 12.11 0.46 -5.55
C ASP A 74 11.43 1.55 -4.72
N ASP A 75 10.43 2.21 -5.28
CA ASP A 75 9.70 3.32 -4.66
C ASP A 75 8.39 2.88 -4.00
N ILE A 76 7.72 1.87 -4.56
CA ILE A 76 6.41 1.38 -4.09
C ILE A 76 6.33 -0.14 -4.21
N GLY A 77 5.79 -0.77 -3.16
CA GLY A 77 5.46 -2.19 -3.15
C GLY A 77 4.08 -2.47 -2.57
N PHE A 78 3.45 -3.55 -3.05
CA PHE A 78 2.12 -3.96 -2.63
C PHE A 78 2.16 -5.30 -1.90
N PHE A 79 1.43 -5.36 -0.78
CA PHE A 79 1.12 -6.58 -0.07
C PHE A 79 -0.40 -6.71 0.03
N ILE A 80 -0.98 -7.72 -0.62
CA ILE A 80 -2.43 -7.88 -0.70
C ILE A 80 -2.89 -8.96 0.26
N ILE A 81 -3.88 -8.64 1.09
CA ILE A 81 -4.60 -9.58 1.95
C ILE A 81 -6.03 -9.70 1.39
N ASP A 82 -6.28 -10.78 0.68
CA ASP A 82 -7.58 -11.11 0.10
C ASP A 82 -8.28 -12.16 0.97
N TYR A 83 -9.05 -11.68 1.94
CA TYR A 83 -9.65 -12.56 2.95
C TYR A 83 -10.63 -13.57 2.35
N LYS A 84 -11.40 -13.15 1.36
CA LYS A 84 -12.41 -14.02 0.71
C LYS A 84 -11.86 -14.86 -0.44
N GLY A 85 -10.61 -14.66 -0.84
CA GLY A 85 -10.09 -15.32 -2.03
C GLY A 85 -10.76 -14.86 -3.32
N GLY A 86 -11.21 -13.60 -3.37
CA GLY A 86 -11.95 -13.00 -4.49
C GLY A 86 -11.15 -12.77 -5.76
N GLY A 87 -9.89 -13.20 -5.79
CA GLY A 87 -9.05 -13.15 -6.97
C GLY A 87 -8.37 -11.81 -7.23
N MET A 88 -8.58 -10.78 -6.40
CA MET A 88 -7.91 -9.49 -6.58
C MET A 88 -6.37 -9.64 -6.53
N ALA A 89 -5.87 -10.49 -5.65
CA ALA A 89 -4.44 -10.75 -5.53
C ALA A 89 -3.84 -11.34 -6.81
N HIS A 90 -4.54 -12.24 -7.47
CA HIS A 90 -4.06 -12.89 -8.70
C HIS A 90 -4.01 -11.98 -9.93
N LEU A 91 -4.77 -10.88 -9.93
CA LEU A 91 -4.77 -9.92 -11.05
C LEU A 91 -3.42 -9.20 -11.20
N PHE A 92 -2.62 -9.18 -10.15
CA PHE A 92 -1.32 -8.52 -10.13
C PHE A 92 -0.15 -9.50 -10.12
N ASP A 93 -0.41 -10.80 -10.35
CA ASP A 93 0.64 -11.79 -10.49
C ASP A 93 1.61 -11.39 -11.61
N GLY A 94 2.91 -11.40 -11.30
CA GLY A 94 3.93 -10.96 -12.23
C GLY A 94 4.20 -9.45 -12.28
N LEU A 95 3.42 -8.62 -11.58
CA LEU A 95 3.76 -7.21 -11.43
C LEU A 95 4.99 -7.07 -10.51
N PRO A 96 6.07 -6.38 -10.93
CA PRO A 96 7.30 -6.31 -10.14
C PRO A 96 7.14 -5.59 -8.78
N HIS A 97 6.07 -4.83 -8.62
CA HIS A 97 5.72 -4.14 -7.37
C HIS A 97 5.11 -5.08 -6.30
N MET A 98 4.73 -6.30 -6.67
CA MET A 98 4.15 -7.24 -5.71
C MET A 98 5.23 -7.80 -4.79
N ILE A 99 5.11 -7.50 -3.49
CA ILE A 99 5.99 -8.01 -2.43
C ILE A 99 5.45 -9.34 -1.89
N GLY A 100 4.14 -9.49 -1.82
CA GLY A 100 3.49 -10.70 -1.37
C GLY A 100 1.97 -10.60 -1.41
N GLN A 101 1.34 -11.75 -1.22
CA GLN A 101 -0.12 -11.87 -1.16
C GLN A 101 -0.52 -13.01 -0.23
N ILE A 102 -1.66 -12.85 0.41
CA ILE A 102 -2.30 -13.90 1.22
C ILE A 102 -3.75 -13.99 0.80
N SER A 103 -4.17 -15.21 0.49
CA SER A 103 -5.56 -15.56 0.23
C SER A 103 -5.95 -16.74 1.11
N ASN A 104 -7.21 -16.82 1.52
CA ASN A 104 -7.73 -17.89 2.39
C ASN A 104 -6.95 -17.99 3.71
N LEU A 105 -7.05 -16.98 4.56
CA LEU A 105 -6.32 -16.86 5.82
C LEU A 105 -6.66 -18.02 6.80
N SER A 106 -5.87 -19.09 6.77
CA SER A 106 -5.79 -20.02 7.88
C SER A 106 -4.95 -19.41 9.02
N GLY A 107 -5.16 -19.83 10.27
CA GLY A 107 -4.45 -19.29 11.43
C GLY A 107 -2.92 -19.24 11.28
N ASN A 108 -2.33 -20.22 10.61
CA ASN A 108 -0.90 -20.24 10.32
C ASN A 108 -0.46 -19.17 9.32
N GLN A 109 -1.28 -18.84 8.34
CA GLN A 109 -0.98 -17.79 7.36
C GLN A 109 -1.09 -16.39 7.98
N VAL A 110 -2.09 -16.17 8.82
CA VAL A 110 -2.24 -14.95 9.62
C VAL A 110 -1.01 -14.72 10.49
N TYR A 111 -0.58 -15.74 11.23
CA TYR A 111 0.61 -15.65 12.07
C TYR A 111 1.87 -15.30 11.26
N ARG A 112 2.07 -15.98 10.12
CA ARG A 112 3.20 -15.70 9.22
C ARG A 112 3.17 -14.26 8.67
N ALA A 113 2.00 -13.78 8.30
CA ALA A 113 1.82 -12.40 7.86
C ALA A 113 2.22 -11.40 8.95
N MET A 114 1.74 -11.61 10.18
CA MET A 114 2.12 -10.78 11.34
C MET A 114 3.63 -10.73 11.56
N VAL A 115 4.26 -11.91 11.57
CA VAL A 115 5.73 -12.00 11.75
C VAL A 115 6.46 -11.26 10.63
N SER A 116 6.03 -11.43 9.39
CA SER A 116 6.64 -10.78 8.24
C SER A 116 6.53 -9.26 8.31
N ILE A 117 5.35 -8.73 8.64
CA ILE A 117 5.10 -7.28 8.76
C ILE A 117 5.93 -6.69 9.90
N LYS A 118 5.96 -7.35 11.06
CA LYS A 118 6.79 -6.91 12.21
C LYS A 118 8.28 -6.92 11.87
N SER A 119 8.74 -7.95 11.18
CA SER A 119 10.14 -8.09 10.76
C SER A 119 10.52 -6.99 9.77
N GLU A 120 9.65 -6.68 8.82
CA GLU A 120 9.87 -5.59 7.88
C GLU A 120 9.96 -4.23 8.57
N ASN A 121 9.08 -3.96 9.53
CA ASN A 121 9.15 -2.72 10.31
C ASN A 121 10.46 -2.60 11.09
N ARG A 122 10.91 -3.68 11.70
CA ARG A 122 12.21 -3.71 12.40
C ARG A 122 13.38 -3.49 11.43
N ARG A 123 13.31 -4.10 10.24
CA ARG A 123 14.33 -3.90 9.21
C ARG A 123 14.42 -2.43 8.80
N ARG A 124 13.28 -1.77 8.58
CA ARG A 124 13.21 -0.34 8.24
C ARG A 124 13.81 0.53 9.32
N GLN A 125 13.39 0.32 10.58
CA GLN A 125 13.92 1.07 11.73
C GLN A 125 15.44 0.91 11.86
N ARG A 126 15.95 -0.32 11.70
CA ARG A 126 17.39 -0.58 11.74
C ARG A 126 18.13 0.19 10.65
N LEU A 127 17.68 0.09 9.40
CA LEU A 127 18.32 0.77 8.28
C LEU A 127 18.28 2.29 8.43
N PHE A 128 17.19 2.84 8.96
CA PHE A 128 17.12 4.27 9.27
C PHE A 128 18.14 4.68 10.32
N THR A 129 18.26 3.91 11.40
CA THR A 129 19.24 4.15 12.47
C THR A 129 20.67 4.07 11.92
N GLU A 130 21.00 3.04 11.16
CA GLU A 130 22.32 2.84 10.55
C GLU A 130 22.72 4.00 9.62
N HIS A 131 21.76 4.67 8.99
CA HIS A 131 21.98 5.79 8.08
C HIS A 131 21.72 7.17 8.71
N GLY A 132 21.44 7.23 10.02
CA GLY A 132 21.24 8.48 10.73
C GLY A 132 19.98 9.27 10.31
N VAL A 133 18.93 8.56 9.82
CA VAL A 133 17.65 9.15 9.42
C VAL A 133 16.52 8.60 10.27
N ASN A 134 15.38 9.31 10.31
CA ASN A 134 14.23 8.96 11.15
C ASN A 134 12.93 8.71 10.35
N ASN A 135 12.99 8.82 9.04
CA ASN A 135 11.83 8.59 8.18
C ASN A 135 12.22 8.10 6.78
N ILE A 136 11.25 7.51 6.10
CA ILE A 136 11.44 6.93 4.78
C ILE A 136 11.83 7.97 3.72
N ASN A 137 11.31 9.18 3.79
CA ASN A 137 11.59 10.21 2.79
C ASN A 137 13.08 10.60 2.80
N ASN A 138 13.66 10.75 3.99
CA ASN A 138 15.08 11.04 4.14
C ASN A 138 15.93 9.84 3.71
N TYR A 139 15.53 8.61 4.06
CA TYR A 139 16.22 7.40 3.60
C TYR A 139 16.19 7.26 2.08
N THR A 140 15.05 7.49 1.45
CA THR A 140 14.90 7.42 -0.01
C THR A 140 15.82 8.41 -0.71
N LYS A 141 15.98 9.62 -0.17
CA LYS A 141 16.95 10.59 -0.71
C LYS A 141 18.39 10.06 -0.66
N LEU A 142 18.79 9.43 0.45
CA LEU A 142 20.11 8.79 0.54
C LEU A 142 20.28 7.68 -0.49
N TYR A 143 19.27 6.84 -0.67
CA TYR A 143 19.29 5.80 -1.69
C TYR A 143 19.42 6.37 -3.11
N LYS A 144 18.63 7.39 -3.46
CA LYS A 144 18.70 8.06 -4.78
C LYS A 144 20.06 8.73 -5.00
N ASN A 145 20.72 9.21 -3.96
CA ASN A 145 22.06 9.78 -4.00
C ASN A 145 23.17 8.72 -3.93
N LYS A 146 22.84 7.43 -3.91
CA LYS A 146 23.80 6.31 -3.79
C LYS A 146 24.56 6.28 -2.45
N GLU A 147 24.03 6.91 -1.43
CA GLU A 147 24.55 6.88 -0.05
C GLU A 147 24.00 5.71 0.76
N ALA A 148 22.93 5.08 0.29
CA ALA A 148 22.39 3.82 0.79
C ALA A 148 22.29 2.82 -0.37
N SER A 149 22.55 1.54 -0.10
CA SER A 149 22.62 0.48 -1.12
C SER A 149 21.29 -0.24 -1.33
N GLU A 150 20.45 -0.28 -0.31
CA GLU A 150 19.17 -1.00 -0.36
C GLU A 150 17.99 -0.03 -0.54
N PRO A 151 17.10 -0.27 -1.53
CA PRO A 151 15.85 0.49 -1.60
C PRO A 151 14.91 0.07 -0.50
N ILE A 152 14.16 1.03 0.04
CA ILE A 152 13.02 0.79 0.93
C ILE A 152 11.79 1.38 0.26
N PRO A 153 10.97 0.57 -0.43
CA PRO A 153 9.75 1.06 -1.04
C PRO A 153 8.70 1.43 0.01
N HIS A 154 7.86 2.40 -0.31
CA HIS A 154 6.62 2.57 0.42
C HIS A 154 5.78 1.30 0.30
N LEU A 155 5.38 0.72 1.43
CA LEU A 155 4.64 -0.53 1.49
C LEU A 155 3.15 -0.26 1.62
N PHE A 156 2.38 -0.66 0.62
CA PHE A 156 0.92 -0.62 0.64
C PHE A 156 0.39 -1.97 1.08
N ILE A 157 -0.19 -2.04 2.27
CA ILE A 157 -0.91 -3.21 2.75
C ILE A 157 -2.39 -3.00 2.39
N ILE A 158 -2.88 -3.77 1.43
CA ILE A 158 -4.24 -3.66 0.90
C ILE A 158 -5.05 -4.84 1.39
N ILE A 159 -6.12 -4.56 2.14
CA ILE A 159 -6.99 -5.57 2.72
C ILE A 159 -8.35 -5.47 2.05
N ASP A 160 -8.71 -6.51 1.29
CA ASP A 160 -10.06 -6.66 0.75
C ASP A 160 -10.95 -7.33 1.80
N GLU A 161 -12.06 -6.66 2.12
CA GLU A 161 -13.03 -7.06 3.14
C GLU A 161 -12.46 -7.13 4.58
N PHE A 162 -11.94 -6.00 5.05
CA PHE A 162 -11.36 -5.92 6.39
C PHE A 162 -12.38 -6.16 7.54
N ALA A 163 -13.68 -5.94 7.30
CA ALA A 163 -14.70 -6.19 8.31
C ALA A 163 -14.75 -7.65 8.73
N GLU A 164 -14.60 -8.58 7.80
CA GLU A 164 -14.52 -10.00 8.12
C GLU A 164 -13.20 -10.35 8.79
N LEU A 165 -12.10 -9.79 8.33
CA LEU A 165 -10.80 -9.98 8.98
C LEU A 165 -10.84 -9.48 10.44
N LYS A 166 -11.41 -8.31 10.70
CA LYS A 166 -11.58 -7.77 12.07
C LYS A 166 -12.40 -8.69 12.94
N ARG A 167 -13.47 -9.30 12.39
CA ARG A 167 -14.35 -10.20 13.13
C ARG A 167 -13.70 -11.52 13.47
N GLU A 168 -13.00 -12.13 12.52
CA GLU A 168 -12.46 -13.49 12.65
C GLU A 168 -11.04 -13.51 13.23
N GLU A 169 -10.25 -12.49 12.95
CA GLU A 169 -8.88 -12.36 13.39
C GLU A 169 -8.62 -10.98 14.06
N PRO A 170 -9.30 -10.69 15.19
CA PRO A 170 -9.24 -9.37 15.81
C PRO A 170 -7.83 -9.00 16.30
N ASP A 171 -7.03 -9.95 16.72
CA ASP A 171 -5.66 -9.71 17.17
C ASP A 171 -4.72 -9.35 16.00
N PHE A 172 -4.92 -9.97 14.85
CA PHE A 172 -4.21 -9.60 13.63
C PHE A 172 -4.58 -8.18 13.19
N MET A 173 -5.85 -7.82 13.27
CA MET A 173 -6.32 -6.48 12.93
C MET A 173 -5.72 -5.41 13.86
N LYS A 174 -5.65 -5.67 15.17
CA LYS A 174 -5.00 -4.78 16.14
C LYS A 174 -3.51 -4.58 15.84
N GLU A 175 -2.82 -5.65 15.46
CA GLU A 175 -1.40 -5.57 15.07
C GLU A 175 -1.21 -4.75 13.80
N LEU A 176 -2.06 -4.92 12.80
CA LEU A 176 -2.02 -4.11 11.57
C LEU A 176 -2.23 -2.62 11.87
N ILE A 177 -3.19 -2.29 12.73
CA ILE A 177 -3.45 -0.91 13.17
C ILE A 177 -2.23 -0.35 13.91
N SER A 178 -1.64 -1.13 14.82
CA SER A 178 -0.43 -0.73 15.53
C SER A 178 0.74 -0.45 14.58
N VAL A 179 0.94 -1.32 13.60
CA VAL A 179 1.94 -1.16 12.55
C VAL A 179 1.66 0.11 11.72
N ALA A 180 0.41 0.38 11.40
CA ALA A 180 0.02 1.56 10.64
C ALA A 180 0.25 2.86 11.42
N GLN A 181 -0.02 2.88 12.72
CA GLN A 181 0.22 4.05 13.59
C GLN A 181 1.70 4.45 13.65
N VAL A 182 2.60 3.46 13.74
CA VAL A 182 4.05 3.69 13.69
C VAL A 182 4.53 3.83 12.24
N GLY A 183 3.79 3.25 11.30
CA GLY A 183 4.16 3.10 9.90
C GLY A 183 4.25 4.38 9.09
N ARG A 184 3.68 5.49 9.58
CA ARG A 184 3.74 6.79 8.88
C ARG A 184 5.18 7.19 8.55
N SER A 185 6.06 7.19 9.53
CA SER A 185 7.48 7.49 9.34
C SER A 185 8.23 6.37 8.61
N LEU A 186 7.78 5.13 8.74
CA LEU A 186 8.38 3.96 8.10
C LEU A 186 7.94 3.76 6.64
N GLY A 187 6.95 4.52 6.16
CA GLY A 187 6.41 4.40 4.80
C GLY A 187 5.48 3.21 4.63
N VAL A 188 4.71 2.85 5.65
CA VAL A 188 3.70 1.79 5.59
C VAL A 188 2.31 2.44 5.48
N HIS A 189 1.57 2.08 4.43
CA HIS A 189 0.24 2.59 4.13
C HIS A 189 -0.77 1.46 4.21
N LEU A 190 -1.82 1.64 5.00
CA LEU A 190 -2.90 0.68 5.15
C LEU A 190 -4.10 1.14 4.33
N ILE A 191 -4.52 0.33 3.36
CA ILE A 191 -5.70 0.56 2.53
C ILE A 191 -6.73 -0.51 2.87
N LEU A 192 -7.78 -0.12 3.56
CA LEU A 192 -8.85 -1.01 3.99
C LEU A 192 -10.04 -0.90 3.05
N ALA A 193 -10.52 -2.03 2.57
CA ALA A 193 -11.72 -2.10 1.75
C ALA A 193 -12.82 -2.92 2.43
N THR A 194 -14.07 -2.47 2.34
CA THR A 194 -15.21 -3.18 2.93
C THR A 194 -16.50 -2.99 2.13
N GLN A 195 -17.33 -4.02 2.15
CA GLN A 195 -18.71 -3.94 1.63
C GLN A 195 -19.70 -3.44 2.69
N LYS A 196 -19.33 -3.47 3.97
CA LYS A 196 -20.20 -3.09 5.12
C LYS A 196 -19.52 -1.99 5.94
N PRO A 197 -19.73 -0.71 5.58
CA PRO A 197 -19.08 0.41 6.29
C PRO A 197 -19.65 0.67 7.70
N SER A 198 -20.88 0.23 7.99
CA SER A 198 -21.54 0.48 9.27
C SER A 198 -21.10 -0.49 10.37
N GLY A 199 -20.69 0.04 11.52
CA GLY A 199 -20.34 -0.73 12.71
C GLY A 199 -18.96 -1.41 12.68
N THR A 200 -18.10 -1.06 11.73
CA THR A 200 -16.77 -1.67 11.57
C THR A 200 -15.62 -0.69 11.80
N VAL A 201 -15.90 0.58 11.84
CA VAL A 201 -14.93 1.63 12.15
C VAL A 201 -15.32 2.24 13.47
N ASP A 202 -14.68 1.82 14.56
CA ASP A 202 -14.64 2.55 15.80
C ASP A 202 -13.49 3.57 15.70
N ASP A 203 -13.69 4.76 16.28
CA ASP A 203 -12.75 5.89 16.28
C ASP A 203 -11.36 5.53 16.85
#